data_d7e6b8b96954e8066b2a3291ed2de926
#
_entry.id   d7e6b8b96954e8066b2a3291ed2de926
#
_cell.length_a   1.000
_cell.length_b   1.000
_cell.length_c   1.000
_cell.angle_alpha   90.00
_cell.angle_beta   90.00
_cell.angle_gamma   90.00
#
_symmetry.space_group_name_H-M   'P 1'
#
loop_
_entity.id
_entity.type
_entity.pdbx_description
1 polymer ?
#
loop_
_entity_poly.entity_id
_entity_poly.type
_entity_poly.pdbx_seq_one_letter_code
_entity_poly.pdbx_strand_id
1 'polypeptide(L)'
;MKLAALLGNDTLKQRLSALQAKGKLTHSFLLTGPEGSGRHTLARILCAAMQCTAPGERPCGVCPQCRKVLDGAHPDICIVDDPEKKTIPVKLVRDACTDLYIRPNEGQRKIYLFPRAQDLNQQGQNVLLKSIEEPPPYGTFLLLAEHAEQLLPTIRSRCVELRLSPLPEAVLLRALRERFPDVPEDTLRAAGVRAGGYLGRAESILRDDAGLLPQSAAFVRAYCARRPEELLQVLAPMERLKREQLRPILTQWQALLVSALTSRSGLPPLRPECAQIAEARPVSDITQAIEAIRLALRDLEGNVSPGAICGALTVKLR
;
A
#
# COMPACT_ATOMS: atom_id res chain seq x y z
N MET A 1 -22.12 7.70 -10.67
CA MET A 1 -21.52 7.45 -9.34
C MET A 1 -20.62 8.60 -8.96
N LYS A 2 -20.75 9.15 -7.74
CA LYS A 2 -19.85 10.23 -7.28
C LYS A 2 -18.51 9.65 -6.86
N LEU A 3 -17.52 9.77 -7.73
CA LEU A 3 -16.17 9.22 -7.56
C LEU A 3 -15.09 10.32 -7.50
N ALA A 4 -15.50 11.56 -7.15
CA ALA A 4 -14.58 12.71 -7.14
C ALA A 4 -13.37 12.52 -6.20
N ALA A 5 -13.56 11.82 -5.08
CA ALA A 5 -12.48 11.53 -4.15
C ALA A 5 -11.43 10.51 -4.69
N LEU A 6 -11.77 9.74 -5.73
CA LEU A 6 -10.83 8.91 -6.45
C LEU A 6 -10.26 9.73 -7.62
N LEU A 7 -9.01 10.12 -7.51
CA LEU A 7 -8.34 10.86 -8.59
C LEU A 7 -7.99 9.92 -9.76
N GLY A 8 -7.99 10.44 -10.98
CA GLY A 8 -7.72 9.64 -12.18
C GLY A 8 -8.64 8.42 -12.30
N ASN A 9 -8.12 7.33 -12.87
CA ASN A 9 -8.82 6.05 -13.00
C ASN A 9 -10.17 6.15 -13.76
N ASP A 10 -10.23 6.97 -14.81
CA ASP A 10 -11.49 7.34 -15.46
C ASP A 10 -12.22 6.15 -16.11
N THR A 11 -11.48 5.20 -16.69
CA THR A 11 -12.05 3.94 -17.20
C THR A 11 -12.72 3.13 -16.09
N LEU A 12 -12.09 3.05 -14.92
CA LEU A 12 -12.65 2.38 -13.75
C LEU A 12 -13.92 3.08 -13.26
N LYS A 13 -13.90 4.43 -13.21
CA LYS A 13 -15.06 5.24 -12.83
C LYS A 13 -16.24 5.02 -13.78
N GLN A 14 -16.00 5.01 -15.08
CA GLN A 14 -17.02 4.74 -16.11
C GLN A 14 -17.61 3.34 -15.92
N ARG A 15 -16.77 2.31 -15.71
CA ARG A 15 -17.21 0.94 -15.46
C ARG A 15 -18.09 0.84 -14.21
N LEU A 16 -17.69 1.48 -13.11
CA LEU A 16 -18.45 1.49 -11.86
C LEU A 16 -19.79 2.22 -12.02
N SER A 17 -19.80 3.36 -12.71
CA SER A 17 -21.04 4.10 -13.00
C SER A 17 -22.02 3.28 -13.86
N ALA A 18 -21.51 2.55 -14.85
CA ALA A 18 -22.32 1.65 -15.67
C ALA A 18 -22.88 0.45 -14.88
N LEU A 19 -22.09 -0.12 -13.95
CA LEU A 19 -22.54 -1.18 -13.05
C LEU A 19 -23.65 -0.70 -12.12
N GLN A 20 -23.49 0.51 -11.56
CA GLN A 20 -24.52 1.13 -10.73
C GLN A 20 -25.82 1.39 -11.49
N ALA A 21 -25.75 1.97 -12.69
CA ALA A 21 -26.90 2.28 -13.51
C ALA A 21 -27.73 1.01 -13.86
N LYS A 22 -27.04 -0.13 -14.02
CA LYS A 22 -27.67 -1.43 -14.29
C LYS A 22 -28.16 -2.17 -13.03
N GLY A 23 -28.01 -1.59 -11.84
CA GLY A 23 -28.30 -2.25 -10.56
C GLY A 23 -27.38 -3.48 -10.29
N LYS A 24 -26.28 -3.60 -11.03
CA LYS A 24 -25.34 -4.74 -10.98
C LYS A 24 -24.07 -4.43 -10.18
N LEU A 25 -24.15 -3.65 -9.10
CA LEU A 25 -23.10 -3.66 -8.10
C LEU A 25 -23.11 -5.05 -7.45
N THR A 26 -22.22 -5.89 -7.90
CA THR A 26 -22.17 -7.32 -7.63
C THR A 26 -21.82 -7.65 -6.18
N HIS A 27 -21.80 -8.93 -5.86
CA HIS A 27 -21.62 -9.42 -4.50
C HIS A 27 -20.18 -9.38 -4.01
N SER A 28 -19.19 -9.39 -4.91
CA SER A 28 -17.78 -9.46 -4.53
C SER A 28 -16.89 -8.67 -5.46
N PHE A 29 -15.99 -7.86 -4.88
CA PHE A 29 -15.01 -7.08 -5.61
C PHE A 29 -13.60 -7.39 -5.10
N LEU A 30 -12.66 -7.46 -6.02
CA LEU A 30 -11.24 -7.52 -5.76
C LEU A 30 -10.60 -6.20 -6.20
N LEU A 31 -10.17 -5.38 -5.26
CA LEU A 31 -9.51 -4.10 -5.51
C LEU A 31 -8.00 -4.31 -5.51
N THR A 32 -7.37 -4.13 -6.67
CA THR A 32 -5.93 -4.38 -6.85
C THR A 32 -5.16 -3.10 -7.18
N GLY A 33 -3.92 -3.08 -6.72
CA GLY A 33 -2.98 -1.98 -6.95
C GLY A 33 -1.96 -1.89 -5.82
N PRO A 34 -0.77 -1.33 -6.04
CA PRO A 34 0.26 -1.23 -5.02
C PRO A 34 -0.16 -0.33 -3.86
N GLU A 35 0.63 -0.35 -2.79
CA GLU A 35 0.44 0.57 -1.67
C GLU A 35 0.37 2.02 -2.15
N GLY A 36 -0.52 2.81 -1.55
CA GLY A 36 -0.73 4.21 -1.96
C GLY A 36 -1.50 4.42 -3.26
N SER A 37 -2.00 3.37 -3.92
CA SER A 37 -2.81 3.47 -5.16
C SER A 37 -4.22 4.01 -4.94
N GLY A 38 -4.72 4.03 -3.70
CA GLY A 38 -6.07 4.48 -3.36
C GLY A 38 -7.10 3.35 -3.21
N ARG A 39 -6.66 2.08 -3.01
CA ARG A 39 -7.55 0.92 -2.76
C ARG A 39 -8.52 1.16 -1.62
N HIS A 40 -8.04 1.67 -0.47
CA HIS A 40 -8.86 1.98 0.70
C HIS A 40 -9.86 3.11 0.43
N THR A 41 -9.44 4.13 -0.33
CA THR A 41 -10.33 5.20 -0.76
C THR A 41 -11.46 4.67 -1.64
N LEU A 42 -11.12 3.81 -2.63
CA LEU A 42 -12.12 3.17 -3.48
C LEU A 42 -13.06 2.27 -2.69
N ALA A 43 -12.54 1.46 -1.77
CA ALA A 43 -13.34 0.60 -0.90
C ALA A 43 -14.35 1.43 -0.08
N ARG A 44 -13.91 2.53 0.53
CA ARG A 44 -14.79 3.44 1.30
C ARG A 44 -15.87 4.08 0.42
N ILE A 45 -15.54 4.49 -0.80
CA ILE A 45 -16.51 5.02 -1.77
C ILE A 45 -17.54 3.94 -2.15
N LEU A 46 -17.11 2.70 -2.40
CA LEU A 46 -18.00 1.59 -2.71
C LEU A 46 -18.92 1.27 -1.54
N CYS A 47 -18.40 1.17 -0.32
CA CYS A 47 -19.20 0.99 0.89
C CYS A 47 -20.27 2.09 1.02
N ALA A 48 -19.87 3.36 0.87
CA ALA A 48 -20.80 4.47 0.96
C ALA A 48 -21.86 4.44 -0.16
N ALA A 49 -21.48 4.05 -1.38
CA ALA A 49 -22.41 3.96 -2.50
C ALA A 49 -23.44 2.82 -2.32
N MET A 50 -23.01 1.69 -1.76
CA MET A 50 -23.87 0.55 -1.49
C MET A 50 -24.84 0.78 -0.33
N GLN A 51 -24.46 1.58 0.65
CA GLN A 51 -25.29 1.92 1.80
C GLN A 51 -26.13 3.18 1.58
N CYS A 52 -25.85 3.96 0.52
CA CYS A 52 -26.52 5.23 0.28
C CYS A 52 -28.02 5.06 0.01
N THR A 53 -28.84 5.76 0.78
CA THR A 53 -30.31 5.75 0.65
C THR A 53 -30.86 6.88 -0.20
N ALA A 54 -30.04 7.87 -0.60
CA ALA A 54 -30.47 8.99 -1.41
C ALA A 54 -30.82 8.56 -2.85
N PRO A 55 -31.81 9.17 -3.48
CA PRO A 55 -32.08 9.00 -4.89
C PRO A 55 -30.96 9.63 -5.74
N GLY A 56 -30.75 9.08 -6.96
CA GLY A 56 -29.77 9.63 -7.92
C GLY A 56 -28.35 9.08 -7.73
N GLU A 57 -27.37 9.95 -7.91
CA GLU A 57 -25.96 9.55 -7.88
C GLU A 57 -25.47 9.19 -6.48
N ARG A 58 -24.90 7.99 -6.36
CA ARG A 58 -24.37 7.45 -5.10
C ARG A 58 -22.84 7.35 -5.15
N PRO A 59 -22.17 7.52 -4.00
CA PRO A 59 -22.69 7.98 -2.71
C PRO A 59 -23.08 9.45 -2.75
N CYS A 60 -24.10 9.88 -2.02
CA CYS A 60 -24.45 11.30 -1.91
C CYS A 60 -23.50 12.07 -0.98
N GLY A 61 -22.87 11.38 -0.02
CA GLY A 61 -21.95 11.94 0.97
C GLY A 61 -22.60 12.63 2.17
N VAL A 62 -23.93 12.84 2.15
CA VAL A 62 -24.65 13.65 3.16
C VAL A 62 -25.73 12.88 3.93
N CYS A 63 -26.26 11.77 3.39
CA CYS A 63 -27.26 10.99 4.11
C CYS A 63 -26.63 10.29 5.35
N PRO A 64 -27.46 9.91 6.35
CA PRO A 64 -26.94 9.27 7.57
C PRO A 64 -26.04 8.06 7.30
N GLN A 65 -26.42 7.22 6.35
CA GLN A 65 -25.65 6.03 5.99
C GLN A 65 -24.27 6.40 5.41
N CYS A 66 -24.23 7.36 4.46
CA CYS A 66 -22.94 7.83 3.92
C CYS A 66 -22.05 8.42 5.01
N ARG A 67 -22.60 9.22 5.94
CA ARG A 67 -21.83 9.80 7.06
C ARG A 67 -21.24 8.70 7.94
N LYS A 68 -22.03 7.71 8.38
CA LYS A 68 -21.55 6.59 9.19
C LYS A 68 -20.42 5.84 8.49
N VAL A 69 -20.50 5.62 7.18
CA VAL A 69 -19.42 4.97 6.41
C VAL A 69 -18.17 5.85 6.35
N LEU A 70 -18.32 7.15 6.13
CA LEU A 70 -17.17 8.07 6.08
C LEU A 70 -16.49 8.21 7.44
N ASP A 71 -17.26 8.13 8.53
CA ASP A 71 -16.77 8.17 9.91
C ASP A 71 -16.23 6.80 10.39
N GLY A 72 -16.34 5.74 9.55
CA GLY A 72 -15.88 4.39 9.90
C GLY A 72 -16.75 3.67 10.96
N ALA A 73 -17.98 4.16 11.23
CA ALA A 73 -18.85 3.72 12.30
C ALA A 73 -20.14 3.02 11.82
N HIS A 74 -20.17 2.52 10.56
CA HIS A 74 -21.37 1.85 10.04
C HIS A 74 -21.45 0.41 10.54
N PRO A 75 -22.54 -0.01 11.25
CA PRO A 75 -22.63 -1.33 11.88
C PRO A 75 -22.66 -2.51 10.91
N ASP A 76 -23.10 -2.29 9.67
CA ASP A 76 -23.17 -3.33 8.64
C ASP A 76 -21.92 -3.38 7.75
N ILE A 77 -20.83 -2.73 8.16
CA ILE A 77 -19.52 -2.84 7.53
C ILE A 77 -18.54 -3.45 8.53
N CYS A 78 -18.15 -4.68 8.27
CA CYS A 78 -17.22 -5.43 9.10
C CYS A 78 -15.83 -5.44 8.45
N ILE A 79 -14.82 -4.93 9.17
CA ILE A 79 -13.43 -5.04 8.76
C ILE A 79 -12.89 -6.35 9.31
N VAL A 80 -12.49 -7.26 8.41
CA VAL A 80 -11.94 -8.57 8.75
C VAL A 80 -10.43 -8.49 8.67
N ASP A 81 -9.81 -8.10 9.78
CA ASP A 81 -8.37 -7.94 9.93
C ASP A 81 -7.94 -8.08 11.39
N ASP A 82 -6.66 -8.39 11.60
CA ASP A 82 -5.98 -8.36 12.89
C ASP A 82 -4.60 -7.71 12.66
N PRO A 83 -4.49 -6.39 12.84
CA PRO A 83 -3.25 -5.66 12.54
C PRO A 83 -2.02 -6.14 13.33
N GLU A 84 -2.22 -6.79 14.47
CA GLU A 84 -1.12 -7.33 15.29
C GLU A 84 -0.55 -8.63 14.71
N LYS A 85 -1.27 -9.26 13.79
CA LYS A 85 -0.84 -10.52 13.16
C LYS A 85 -0.40 -10.33 11.72
N LYS A 86 0.63 -11.06 11.33
CA LYS A 86 1.14 -11.07 9.95
C LYS A 86 0.10 -11.63 8.96
N THR A 87 -0.72 -12.60 9.40
CA THR A 87 -1.76 -13.24 8.58
C THR A 87 -3.13 -13.04 9.23
N ILE A 88 -4.16 -12.88 8.42
CA ILE A 88 -5.54 -12.80 8.92
C ILE A 88 -5.94 -14.16 9.50
N PRO A 89 -6.34 -14.23 10.77
CA PRO A 89 -6.71 -15.50 11.40
C PRO A 89 -7.93 -16.14 10.73
N VAL A 90 -7.84 -17.44 10.43
CA VAL A 90 -8.93 -18.21 9.82
C VAL A 90 -10.23 -18.14 10.64
N LYS A 91 -10.12 -17.98 11.96
CA LYS A 91 -11.29 -17.81 12.84
C LYS A 91 -12.08 -16.55 12.46
N LEU A 92 -11.43 -15.40 12.27
CA LEU A 92 -12.11 -14.16 11.86
C LEU A 92 -12.82 -14.32 10.52
N VAL A 93 -12.21 -15.06 9.59
CA VAL A 93 -12.82 -15.36 8.28
C VAL A 93 -14.08 -16.21 8.45
N ARG A 94 -14.03 -17.25 9.29
CA ARG A 94 -15.20 -18.11 9.60
C ARG A 94 -16.31 -17.33 10.29
N ASP A 95 -15.96 -16.51 11.26
CA ASP A 95 -16.92 -15.67 11.98
C ASP A 95 -17.64 -14.72 11.01
N ALA A 96 -16.89 -14.08 10.09
CA ALA A 96 -17.46 -13.24 9.05
C ALA A 96 -18.37 -14.00 8.08
N CYS A 97 -17.99 -15.20 7.65
CA CYS A 97 -18.82 -16.05 6.79
C CYS A 97 -20.11 -16.52 7.49
N THR A 98 -20.06 -16.77 8.80
CA THR A 98 -21.23 -17.14 9.60
C THR A 98 -22.15 -15.95 9.78
N ASP A 99 -21.60 -14.80 10.14
CA ASP A 99 -22.33 -13.54 10.35
C ASP A 99 -22.99 -13.02 9.05
N LEU A 100 -22.45 -13.38 7.88
CA LEU A 100 -23.00 -13.01 6.57
C LEU A 100 -24.50 -13.37 6.42
N TYR A 101 -24.96 -14.46 7.02
CA TYR A 101 -26.35 -14.93 6.90
C TYR A 101 -27.30 -14.21 7.84
N ILE A 102 -26.81 -13.34 8.74
CA ILE A 102 -27.62 -12.45 9.56
C ILE A 102 -27.92 -11.21 8.72
N ARG A 103 -29.19 -10.78 8.67
CA ARG A 103 -29.58 -9.57 7.90
C ARG A 103 -28.88 -8.33 8.40
N PRO A 104 -28.68 -7.32 7.51
CA PRO A 104 -28.16 -6.01 7.92
C PRO A 104 -29.00 -5.39 9.04
N ASN A 105 -28.35 -4.63 9.93
CA ASN A 105 -29.03 -3.96 11.05
C ASN A 105 -29.84 -2.77 10.57
N GLU A 106 -29.22 -1.87 9.79
CA GLU A 106 -29.84 -0.62 9.35
C GLU A 106 -29.52 -0.26 7.89
N GLY A 107 -28.53 -0.90 7.31
CA GLY A 107 -28.12 -0.69 5.92
C GLY A 107 -28.89 -1.58 4.93
N GLN A 108 -28.66 -1.33 3.64
CA GLN A 108 -29.20 -2.19 2.57
C GLN A 108 -28.33 -3.43 2.35
N ARG A 109 -27.06 -3.38 2.76
CA ARG A 109 -26.07 -4.43 2.54
C ARG A 109 -25.23 -4.70 3.77
N LYS A 110 -24.78 -5.94 3.90
CA LYS A 110 -23.78 -6.34 4.87
C LYS A 110 -22.45 -6.53 4.15
N ILE A 111 -21.47 -5.71 4.49
CA ILE A 111 -20.23 -5.59 3.74
C ILE A 111 -19.06 -6.09 4.59
N TYR A 112 -18.29 -7.04 4.07
CA TYR A 112 -17.07 -7.55 4.68
C TYR A 112 -15.86 -7.05 3.92
N LEU A 113 -15.08 -6.19 4.56
CA LEU A 113 -13.88 -5.59 4.00
C LEU A 113 -12.63 -6.32 4.51
N PHE A 114 -11.86 -6.87 3.61
CA PHE A 114 -10.56 -7.49 3.87
C PHE A 114 -9.46 -6.55 3.38
N PRO A 115 -8.88 -5.69 4.23
CA PRO A 115 -7.95 -4.64 3.81
C PRO A 115 -6.61 -5.19 3.32
N ARG A 116 -6.25 -6.41 3.72
CA ARG A 116 -5.02 -7.13 3.37
C ARG A 116 -5.34 -8.56 2.94
N ALA A 117 -6.19 -8.73 1.91
CA ALA A 117 -6.63 -10.04 1.48
C ALA A 117 -5.48 -10.96 1.01
N GLN A 118 -4.36 -10.39 0.57
CA GLN A 118 -3.13 -11.14 0.27
C GLN A 118 -2.54 -11.85 1.48
N ASP A 119 -2.85 -11.41 2.70
CA ASP A 119 -2.35 -12.00 3.95
C ASP A 119 -3.26 -13.12 4.47
N LEU A 120 -4.30 -13.49 3.71
CA LEU A 120 -5.08 -14.70 3.94
C LEU A 120 -4.26 -15.92 3.56
N ASN A 121 -4.08 -16.85 4.50
CA ASN A 121 -3.51 -18.15 4.16
C ASN A 121 -4.48 -18.98 3.30
N GLN A 122 -4.01 -20.06 2.70
CA GLN A 122 -4.80 -20.90 1.81
C GLN A 122 -6.09 -21.42 2.48
N GLN A 123 -6.04 -21.77 3.77
CA GLN A 123 -7.20 -22.22 4.53
C GLN A 123 -8.25 -21.11 4.67
N GLY A 124 -7.85 -19.89 4.99
CA GLY A 124 -8.74 -18.73 5.06
C GLY A 124 -9.39 -18.41 3.72
N GLN A 125 -8.60 -18.46 2.64
CA GLN A 125 -9.12 -18.26 1.29
C GLN A 125 -10.15 -19.33 0.90
N ASN A 126 -9.91 -20.60 1.24
CA ASN A 126 -10.86 -21.69 0.97
C ASN A 126 -12.18 -21.53 1.75
N VAL A 127 -12.12 -21.03 2.99
CA VAL A 127 -13.34 -20.75 3.80
C VAL A 127 -14.23 -19.71 3.11
N LEU A 128 -13.65 -18.71 2.45
CA LEU A 128 -14.40 -17.67 1.74
C LEU A 128 -15.13 -18.17 0.50
N LEU A 129 -14.63 -19.22 -0.17
CA LEU A 129 -15.12 -19.62 -1.49
C LEU A 129 -16.64 -19.82 -1.53
N LYS A 130 -17.20 -20.59 -0.59
CA LYS A 130 -18.64 -20.86 -0.54
C LYS A 130 -19.46 -19.58 -0.40
N SER A 131 -19.02 -18.67 0.48
CA SER A 131 -19.73 -17.42 0.74
C SER A 131 -19.61 -16.40 -0.40
N ILE A 132 -18.53 -16.47 -1.19
CA ILE A 132 -18.36 -15.65 -2.40
C ILE A 132 -19.18 -16.22 -3.58
N GLU A 133 -19.33 -17.55 -3.67
CA GLU A 133 -20.11 -18.21 -4.72
C GLU A 133 -21.60 -17.94 -4.60
N GLU A 134 -22.14 -18.14 -3.40
CA GLU A 134 -23.57 -18.05 -3.12
C GLU A 134 -23.85 -17.11 -1.92
N PRO A 135 -23.53 -15.81 -2.05
CA PRO A 135 -23.83 -14.87 -0.99
C PRO A 135 -25.32 -14.57 -0.93
N PRO A 136 -25.87 -14.27 0.27
CA PRO A 136 -27.23 -13.75 0.35
C PRO A 136 -27.34 -12.44 -0.43
N PRO A 137 -28.54 -12.05 -0.91
CA PRO A 137 -28.75 -10.91 -1.80
C PRO A 137 -28.20 -9.57 -1.26
N TYR A 138 -28.06 -9.47 0.06
CA TYR A 138 -27.53 -8.29 0.77
C TYR A 138 -26.04 -8.41 1.12
N GLY A 139 -25.42 -9.59 0.95
CA GLY A 139 -24.01 -9.82 1.29
C GLY A 139 -23.06 -9.26 0.24
N THR A 140 -21.94 -8.71 0.67
CA THR A 140 -20.90 -8.16 -0.22
C THR A 140 -19.53 -8.35 0.38
N PHE A 141 -18.57 -8.80 -0.42
CA PHE A 141 -17.15 -8.88 -0.06
C PHE A 141 -16.32 -7.84 -0.82
N LEU A 142 -15.48 -7.12 -0.11
CA LEU A 142 -14.47 -6.23 -0.67
C LEU A 142 -13.09 -6.75 -0.26
N LEU A 143 -12.38 -7.34 -1.22
CA LEU A 143 -11.04 -7.87 -1.02
C LEU A 143 -10.02 -6.88 -1.57
N LEU A 144 -9.08 -6.41 -0.75
CA LEU A 144 -8.02 -5.51 -1.16
C LEU A 144 -6.70 -6.30 -1.19
N ALA A 145 -6.00 -6.25 -2.32
CA ALA A 145 -4.71 -6.91 -2.49
C ALA A 145 -3.76 -6.04 -3.33
N GLU A 146 -2.47 -6.19 -3.14
CA GLU A 146 -1.50 -5.49 -3.98
C GLU A 146 -1.50 -6.05 -5.39
N HIS A 147 -1.50 -7.37 -5.51
CA HIS A 147 -1.53 -8.10 -6.74
C HIS A 147 -2.61 -9.18 -6.69
N ALA A 148 -3.38 -9.32 -7.76
CA ALA A 148 -4.45 -10.33 -7.84
C ALA A 148 -3.90 -11.77 -7.69
N GLU A 149 -2.69 -12.00 -8.18
CA GLU A 149 -2.01 -13.31 -8.20
C GLU A 149 -1.72 -13.87 -6.80
N GLN A 150 -1.76 -13.05 -5.77
CA GLN A 150 -1.61 -13.46 -4.36
C GLN A 150 -2.84 -14.19 -3.83
N LEU A 151 -3.97 -14.10 -4.55
CA LEU A 151 -5.19 -14.83 -4.23
C LEU A 151 -5.39 -16.04 -5.14
N LEU A 152 -6.06 -17.06 -4.61
CA LEU A 152 -6.38 -18.27 -5.36
C LEU A 152 -7.16 -17.93 -6.65
N PRO A 153 -6.88 -18.62 -7.77
CA PRO A 153 -7.62 -18.43 -9.02
C PRO A 153 -9.13 -18.61 -8.85
N THR A 154 -9.54 -19.49 -7.94
CA THR A 154 -10.93 -19.74 -7.59
C THR A 154 -11.66 -18.56 -6.96
N ILE A 155 -10.97 -17.74 -6.14
CA ILE A 155 -11.50 -16.47 -5.62
C ILE A 155 -11.56 -15.43 -6.74
N ARG A 156 -10.47 -15.29 -7.50
CA ARG A 156 -10.35 -14.29 -8.57
C ARG A 156 -11.43 -14.44 -9.63
N SER A 157 -11.76 -15.66 -10.00
CA SER A 157 -12.81 -15.94 -11.02
C SER A 157 -14.23 -15.56 -10.58
N ARG A 158 -14.46 -15.38 -9.27
CA ARG A 158 -15.76 -15.05 -8.66
C ARG A 158 -15.87 -13.60 -8.20
N CYS A 159 -14.79 -12.85 -8.28
CA CYS A 159 -14.74 -11.43 -7.92
C CYS A 159 -14.67 -10.57 -9.18
N VAL A 160 -15.31 -9.40 -9.15
CA VAL A 160 -15.07 -8.37 -10.16
C VAL A 160 -13.78 -7.65 -9.78
N GLU A 161 -12.75 -7.84 -10.57
CA GLU A 161 -11.49 -7.12 -10.36
C GLU A 161 -11.61 -5.65 -10.76
N LEU A 162 -11.19 -4.78 -9.85
CA LEU A 162 -11.11 -3.33 -9.99
C LEU A 162 -9.65 -2.92 -9.77
N ARG A 163 -8.90 -2.84 -10.86
CA ARG A 163 -7.48 -2.49 -10.83
C ARG A 163 -7.30 -0.98 -10.85
N LEU A 164 -6.55 -0.47 -9.86
CA LEU A 164 -6.16 0.93 -9.82
C LEU A 164 -4.88 1.15 -10.62
N SER A 165 -4.90 2.18 -11.45
CA SER A 165 -3.79 2.57 -12.33
C SER A 165 -3.05 3.79 -11.77
N PRO A 166 -1.78 3.99 -12.16
CA PRO A 166 -1.06 5.22 -11.87
C PRO A 166 -1.83 6.45 -12.36
N LEU A 167 -1.68 7.56 -11.65
CA LEU A 167 -2.24 8.83 -12.07
C LEU A 167 -1.43 9.43 -13.21
N PRO A 168 -2.08 10.10 -14.20
CA PRO A 168 -1.39 10.98 -15.13
C PRO A 168 -0.58 12.03 -14.36
N GLU A 169 0.63 12.36 -14.84
CA GLU A 169 1.55 13.29 -14.16
C GLU A 169 0.88 14.61 -13.77
N ALA A 170 0.14 15.23 -14.69
CA ALA A 170 -0.53 16.50 -14.43
C ALA A 170 -1.56 16.42 -13.29
N VAL A 171 -2.29 15.30 -13.19
CA VAL A 171 -3.26 15.06 -12.11
C VAL A 171 -2.55 14.86 -10.77
N LEU A 172 -1.48 14.06 -10.79
CA LEU A 172 -0.66 13.79 -9.61
C LEU A 172 -0.01 15.05 -9.06
N LEU A 173 0.65 15.84 -9.92
CA LEU A 173 1.32 17.08 -9.52
C LEU A 173 0.33 18.10 -8.97
N ARG A 174 -0.84 18.26 -9.57
CA ARG A 174 -1.88 19.14 -9.02
C ARG A 174 -2.30 18.71 -7.62
N ALA A 175 -2.57 17.42 -7.41
CA ALA A 175 -2.95 16.91 -6.10
C ALA A 175 -1.83 17.05 -5.06
N LEU A 176 -0.57 16.89 -5.47
CA LEU A 176 0.58 17.08 -4.58
C LEU A 176 0.78 18.55 -4.21
N ARG A 177 0.65 19.50 -5.15
CA ARG A 177 0.71 20.94 -4.86
C ARG A 177 -0.35 21.40 -3.85
N GLU A 178 -1.58 20.88 -3.97
CA GLU A 178 -2.66 21.18 -3.04
C GLU A 178 -2.35 20.69 -1.60
N ARG A 179 -1.62 19.58 -1.46
CA ARG A 179 -1.32 18.95 -0.16
C ARG A 179 0.02 19.37 0.44
N PHE A 180 0.94 19.81 -0.39
CA PHE A 180 2.31 20.21 -0.04
C PHE A 180 2.67 21.55 -0.71
N PRO A 181 1.99 22.65 -0.34
CA PRO A 181 2.16 23.95 -1.01
C PRO A 181 3.57 24.52 -0.86
N ASP A 182 4.28 24.17 0.24
CA ASP A 182 5.62 24.69 0.56
C ASP A 182 6.76 23.89 -0.10
N VAL A 183 6.46 22.78 -0.79
CA VAL A 183 7.47 21.93 -1.42
C VAL A 183 7.71 22.35 -2.87
N PRO A 184 8.98 22.56 -3.29
CA PRO A 184 9.31 22.92 -4.67
C PRO A 184 8.74 21.94 -5.70
N GLU A 185 8.32 22.44 -6.85
CA GLU A 185 7.67 21.63 -7.89
C GLU A 185 8.56 20.49 -8.39
N ASP A 186 9.85 20.72 -8.54
CA ASP A 186 10.78 19.69 -8.98
C ASP A 186 10.88 18.55 -7.97
N THR A 187 10.77 18.84 -6.68
CA THR A 187 10.72 17.82 -5.62
C THR A 187 9.42 17.04 -5.67
N LEU A 188 8.28 17.72 -5.89
CA LEU A 188 6.99 17.05 -6.07
C LEU A 188 7.00 16.12 -7.29
N ARG A 189 7.57 16.57 -8.41
CA ARG A 189 7.72 15.78 -9.63
C ARG A 189 8.61 14.56 -9.39
N ALA A 190 9.74 14.75 -8.75
CA ALA A 190 10.65 13.68 -8.39
C ALA A 190 9.99 12.63 -7.48
N ALA A 191 9.23 13.06 -6.49
CA ALA A 191 8.46 12.16 -5.62
C ALA A 191 7.41 11.38 -6.43
N GLY A 192 6.70 12.04 -7.34
CA GLY A 192 5.70 11.42 -8.22
C GLY A 192 6.28 10.33 -9.12
N VAL A 193 7.42 10.57 -9.74
CA VAL A 193 8.14 9.58 -10.56
C VAL A 193 8.58 8.38 -9.71
N ARG A 194 9.21 8.64 -8.55
CA ARG A 194 9.66 7.58 -7.63
C ARG A 194 8.50 6.76 -7.07
N ALA A 195 7.35 7.40 -6.90
CA ALA A 195 6.12 6.73 -6.47
C ALA A 195 5.47 5.90 -7.58
N GLY A 196 5.99 5.94 -8.82
CA GLY A 196 5.38 5.27 -9.96
C GLY A 196 3.99 5.79 -10.32
N GLY A 197 3.71 7.08 -10.05
CA GLY A 197 2.42 7.70 -10.33
C GLY A 197 1.33 7.47 -9.26
N TYR A 198 1.65 6.85 -8.13
CA TYR A 198 0.67 6.59 -7.06
C TYR A 198 0.72 7.67 -5.98
N LEU A 199 -0.40 8.39 -5.80
CA LEU A 199 -0.48 9.56 -4.93
C LEU A 199 -0.11 9.27 -3.48
N GLY A 200 -0.70 8.25 -2.85
CA GLY A 200 -0.41 7.93 -1.45
C GLY A 200 1.04 7.55 -1.22
N ARG A 201 1.67 6.89 -2.20
CA ARG A 201 3.11 6.58 -2.14
C ARG A 201 3.97 7.83 -2.29
N ALA A 202 3.58 8.76 -3.19
CA ALA A 202 4.27 10.05 -3.32
C ALA A 202 4.15 10.88 -2.04
N GLU A 203 2.97 10.89 -1.41
CA GLU A 203 2.77 11.53 -0.11
C GLU A 203 3.64 10.92 1.00
N SER A 204 3.72 9.59 1.05
CA SER A 204 4.61 8.91 2.02
C SER A 204 6.06 9.34 1.81
N ILE A 205 6.54 9.39 0.55
CA ILE A 205 7.88 9.86 0.22
C ILE A 205 8.11 11.30 0.68
N LEU A 206 7.12 12.20 0.50
CA LEU A 206 7.21 13.60 0.88
C LEU A 206 7.03 13.84 2.39
N ARG A 207 6.22 13.01 3.05
CA ARG A 207 6.01 13.07 4.51
C ARG A 207 7.09 12.36 5.30
N ASP A 208 7.89 11.52 4.66
CA ASP A 208 9.04 10.82 5.27
C ASP A 208 10.17 11.82 5.63
N ASP A 209 9.71 12.99 6.12
CA ASP A 209 10.44 14.04 6.81
C ASP A 209 10.76 13.66 8.27
N ALA A 210 10.39 12.45 8.70
CA ALA A 210 11.02 11.85 9.86
C ALA A 210 12.52 11.82 9.59
N GLY A 211 13.25 12.64 10.33
CA GLY A 211 14.66 12.91 10.10
C GLY A 211 15.47 11.64 9.84
N LEU A 212 16.62 11.80 9.24
CA LEU A 212 17.48 10.66 8.97
C LEU A 212 17.73 9.90 10.27
N LEU A 213 17.40 8.62 10.30
CA LEU A 213 17.73 7.78 11.45
C LEU A 213 19.24 7.88 11.71
N PRO A 214 19.70 7.90 12.97
CA PRO A 214 21.13 8.01 13.27
C PRO A 214 21.97 6.97 12.54
N GLN A 215 21.45 5.74 12.40
CA GLN A 215 22.08 4.65 11.66
C GLN A 215 22.15 4.93 10.16
N SER A 216 21.14 5.62 9.60
CA SER A 216 21.12 5.97 8.18
C SER A 216 22.10 7.11 7.88
N ALA A 217 22.21 8.10 8.77
CA ALA A 217 23.24 9.14 8.66
C ALA A 217 24.66 8.56 8.74
N ALA A 218 24.88 7.60 9.64
CA ALA A 218 26.14 6.90 9.75
C ALA A 218 26.44 6.06 8.50
N PHE A 219 25.42 5.37 7.95
CA PHE A 219 25.53 4.61 6.71
C PHE A 219 25.94 5.50 5.54
N VAL A 220 25.30 6.64 5.34
CA VAL A 220 25.64 7.56 4.23
C VAL A 220 27.10 7.98 4.31
N ARG A 221 27.58 8.40 5.50
CA ARG A 221 28.98 8.78 5.70
C ARG A 221 29.93 7.63 5.36
N ALA A 222 29.70 6.45 5.93
CA ALA A 222 30.54 5.27 5.73
C ALA A 222 30.53 4.80 4.27
N TYR A 223 29.36 4.77 3.65
CA TYR A 223 29.21 4.36 2.26
C TYR A 223 29.89 5.32 1.30
N CYS A 224 29.76 6.64 1.50
CA CYS A 224 30.44 7.64 0.68
C CYS A 224 31.96 7.64 0.87
N ALA A 225 32.45 7.37 2.08
CA ALA A 225 33.89 7.31 2.38
C ALA A 225 34.63 6.14 1.72
N ARG A 226 33.91 5.12 1.22
CA ARG A 226 34.48 3.89 0.60
C ARG A 226 35.39 3.11 1.53
N ARG A 227 35.14 3.14 2.83
CA ARG A 227 35.95 2.47 3.84
C ARG A 227 35.16 1.31 4.44
N PRO A 228 35.56 0.05 4.17
CA PRO A 228 34.86 -1.13 4.69
C PRO A 228 34.76 -1.16 6.22
N GLU A 229 35.80 -0.62 6.91
CA GLU A 229 35.84 -0.59 8.37
C GLU A 229 34.72 0.30 8.96
N GLU A 230 34.44 1.44 8.33
CA GLU A 230 33.37 2.34 8.77
C GLU A 230 31.97 1.72 8.56
N LEU A 231 31.77 1.00 7.45
CA LEU A 231 30.55 0.21 7.23
C LEU A 231 30.36 -0.88 8.28
N LEU A 232 31.44 -1.58 8.65
CA LEU A 232 31.39 -2.57 9.71
C LEU A 232 30.99 -1.95 11.06
N GLN A 233 31.55 -0.77 11.39
CA GLN A 233 31.17 -0.05 12.61
C GLN A 233 29.70 0.33 12.67
N VAL A 234 29.07 0.59 11.52
CA VAL A 234 27.63 0.88 11.43
C VAL A 234 26.79 -0.41 11.54
N LEU A 235 27.22 -1.50 10.90
CA LEU A 235 26.46 -2.75 10.83
C LEU A 235 26.59 -3.60 12.09
N ALA A 236 27.75 -3.64 12.75
CA ALA A 236 27.98 -4.49 13.91
C ALA A 236 27.00 -4.24 15.09
N PRO A 237 26.68 -3.01 15.48
CA PRO A 237 25.66 -2.79 16.51
C PRO A 237 24.25 -3.22 16.08
N MET A 238 23.97 -3.22 14.77
CA MET A 238 22.66 -3.58 14.23
C MET A 238 22.37 -5.08 14.26
N GLU A 239 23.39 -5.91 14.40
CA GLU A 239 23.24 -7.39 14.54
C GLU A 239 22.39 -7.78 15.74
N ARG A 240 22.36 -6.95 16.78
CA ARG A 240 21.61 -7.17 18.03
C ARG A 240 20.19 -6.61 18.00
N LEU A 241 19.82 -5.89 16.95
CA LEU A 241 18.50 -5.32 16.82
C LEU A 241 17.45 -6.41 16.55
N LYS A 242 16.22 -6.16 17.02
CA LYS A 242 15.07 -6.97 16.61
C LYS A 242 14.71 -6.67 15.15
N ARG A 243 14.03 -7.62 14.49
CA ARG A 243 13.61 -7.48 13.07
C ARG A 243 12.77 -6.22 12.83
N GLU A 244 11.86 -5.90 13.77
CA GLU A 244 10.98 -4.73 13.69
C GLU A 244 11.79 -3.42 13.75
N GLN A 245 12.95 -3.41 14.41
CA GLN A 245 13.84 -2.26 14.50
C GLN A 245 14.78 -2.15 13.29
N LEU A 246 15.21 -3.28 12.74
CA LEU A 246 16.12 -3.33 11.59
C LEU A 246 15.40 -2.95 10.28
N ARG A 247 14.14 -3.37 10.11
CA ARG A 247 13.34 -3.13 8.89
C ARG A 247 13.27 -1.64 8.51
N PRO A 248 12.87 -0.68 9.36
CA PRO A 248 12.77 0.72 8.99
C PRO A 248 14.12 1.33 8.60
N ILE A 249 15.22 0.89 9.21
CA ILE A 249 16.56 1.35 8.88
C ILE A 249 16.93 0.92 7.45
N LEU A 250 16.78 -0.37 7.12
CA LEU A 250 17.07 -0.87 5.77
C LEU A 250 16.14 -0.29 4.70
N THR A 251 14.88 -0.05 5.04
CA THR A 251 13.93 0.61 4.14
C THR A 251 14.37 2.05 3.83
N GLN A 252 14.84 2.79 4.85
CA GLN A 252 15.37 4.14 4.64
C GLN A 252 16.66 4.13 3.82
N TRP A 253 17.56 3.17 4.03
CA TRP A 253 18.77 3.02 3.21
C TRP A 253 18.42 2.76 1.74
N GLN A 254 17.46 1.87 1.49
CA GLN A 254 16.99 1.61 0.12
C GLN A 254 16.43 2.88 -0.53
N ALA A 255 15.61 3.66 0.19
CA ALA A 255 15.04 4.90 -0.31
C ALA A 255 16.12 5.94 -0.66
N LEU A 256 17.15 6.09 0.18
CA LEU A 256 18.29 6.98 -0.05
C LEU A 256 19.07 6.59 -1.32
N LEU A 257 19.38 5.30 -1.47
CA LEU A 257 20.10 4.79 -2.64
C LEU A 257 19.28 4.93 -3.94
N VAL A 258 17.99 4.62 -3.90
CA VAL A 258 17.10 4.81 -5.06
C VAL A 258 16.99 6.28 -5.44
N SER A 259 16.91 7.19 -4.45
CA SER A 259 16.90 8.62 -4.70
C SER A 259 18.23 9.11 -5.28
N ALA A 260 19.37 8.61 -4.80
CA ALA A 260 20.69 8.89 -5.34
C ALA A 260 20.84 8.40 -6.79
N LEU A 261 20.35 7.20 -7.10
CA LEU A 261 20.38 6.65 -8.45
C LEU A 261 19.53 7.47 -9.41
N THR A 262 18.33 7.85 -9.02
CA THR A 262 17.41 8.64 -9.86
C THR A 262 17.89 10.09 -10.04
N SER A 263 18.66 10.65 -9.10
CA SER A 263 19.24 11.98 -9.27
C SER A 263 20.30 12.02 -10.38
N ARG A 264 21.01 10.92 -10.61
CA ARG A 264 21.91 10.80 -11.78
C ARG A 264 21.19 10.74 -13.13
N SER A 265 19.91 10.43 -13.13
CA SER A 265 19.04 10.45 -14.32
C SER A 265 18.34 11.81 -14.52
N GLY A 266 18.79 12.87 -13.83
CA GLY A 266 18.27 14.23 -13.99
C GLY A 266 17.09 14.58 -13.07
N LEU A 267 16.65 13.68 -12.17
CA LEU A 267 15.67 14.01 -11.17
C LEU A 267 16.36 14.65 -9.95
N PRO A 268 15.80 15.72 -9.35
CA PRO A 268 16.38 16.32 -8.16
C PRO A 268 16.44 15.31 -7.00
N PRO A 269 17.50 15.32 -6.19
CA PRO A 269 17.60 14.51 -4.99
C PRO A 269 16.52 14.93 -4.00
N LEU A 270 15.91 13.97 -3.29
CA LEU A 270 14.91 14.28 -2.26
C LEU A 270 15.55 14.89 -1.01
N ARG A 271 16.84 14.59 -0.76
CA ARG A 271 17.62 15.03 0.41
C ARG A 271 19.08 15.27 0.02
N PRO A 272 19.81 16.13 0.76
CA PRO A 272 21.23 16.36 0.50
C PRO A 272 22.09 15.10 0.52
N GLU A 273 21.77 14.15 1.40
CA GLU A 273 22.48 12.88 1.53
C GLU A 273 22.39 12.02 0.26
N CYS A 274 21.29 12.13 -0.46
CA CYS A 274 21.13 11.42 -1.75
C CYS A 274 22.07 11.99 -2.81
N ALA A 275 22.28 13.32 -2.82
CA ALA A 275 23.26 13.96 -3.68
C ALA A 275 24.68 13.52 -3.34
N GLN A 276 25.02 13.47 -2.04
CA GLN A 276 26.34 12.99 -1.59
C GLN A 276 26.63 11.56 -2.06
N ILE A 277 25.66 10.66 -1.94
CA ILE A 277 25.80 9.27 -2.44
C ILE A 277 25.99 9.27 -3.96
N ALA A 278 25.18 10.05 -4.69
CA ALA A 278 25.24 10.11 -6.14
C ALA A 278 26.60 10.64 -6.65
N GLU A 279 27.21 11.56 -5.96
CA GLU A 279 28.55 12.10 -6.27
C GLU A 279 29.67 11.10 -5.91
N ALA A 280 29.57 10.47 -4.74
CA ALA A 280 30.63 9.63 -4.19
C ALA A 280 30.71 8.23 -4.84
N ARG A 281 29.61 7.69 -5.34
CA ARG A 281 29.52 6.31 -5.83
C ARG A 281 29.09 6.22 -7.29
N PRO A 282 29.68 5.32 -8.09
CA PRO A 282 29.20 5.06 -9.45
C PRO A 282 27.84 4.36 -9.45
N VAL A 283 27.14 4.43 -10.59
CA VAL A 283 25.80 3.81 -10.77
C VAL A 283 25.82 2.32 -10.47
N SER A 284 26.89 1.62 -10.88
CA SER A 284 27.06 0.18 -10.61
C SER A 284 27.00 -0.16 -9.13
N ASP A 285 27.74 0.59 -8.30
CA ASP A 285 27.83 0.36 -6.86
C ASP A 285 26.48 0.65 -6.17
N ILE A 286 25.83 1.76 -6.57
CA ILE A 286 24.50 2.12 -6.05
C ILE A 286 23.48 1.04 -6.40
N THR A 287 23.49 0.54 -7.64
CA THR A 287 22.57 -0.52 -8.08
C THR A 287 22.81 -1.81 -7.33
N GLN A 288 24.08 -2.19 -7.13
CA GLN A 288 24.44 -3.38 -6.36
C GLN A 288 24.02 -3.25 -4.88
N ALA A 289 24.19 -2.06 -4.30
CA ALA A 289 23.76 -1.78 -2.93
C ALA A 289 22.24 -1.85 -2.77
N ILE A 290 21.48 -1.32 -3.72
CA ILE A 290 20.01 -1.43 -3.75
C ILE A 290 19.59 -2.91 -3.76
N GLU A 291 20.22 -3.72 -4.61
CA GLU A 291 19.91 -5.13 -4.71
C GLU A 291 20.27 -5.89 -3.43
N ALA A 292 21.42 -5.57 -2.81
CA ALA A 292 21.85 -6.16 -1.55
C ALA A 292 20.84 -5.86 -0.41
N ILE A 293 20.36 -4.60 -0.31
CA ILE A 293 19.38 -4.21 0.70
C ILE A 293 18.01 -4.82 0.40
N ARG A 294 17.61 -4.92 -0.87
CA ARG A 294 16.36 -5.58 -1.27
C ARG A 294 16.33 -7.04 -0.85
N LEU A 295 17.44 -7.75 -1.02
CA LEU A 295 17.60 -9.13 -0.54
C LEU A 295 17.52 -9.19 1.00
N ALA A 296 18.22 -8.29 1.69
CA ALA A 296 18.19 -8.19 3.14
C ALA A 296 16.77 -7.96 3.70
N LEU A 297 15.99 -7.10 3.07
CA LEU A 297 14.58 -6.86 3.44
C LEU A 297 13.71 -8.10 3.22
N ARG A 298 13.93 -8.85 2.14
CA ARG A 298 13.27 -10.14 1.88
C ARG A 298 13.66 -11.20 2.92
N ASP A 299 14.95 -11.27 3.26
CA ASP A 299 15.47 -12.21 4.27
C ASP A 299 14.90 -11.90 5.66
N LEU A 300 14.63 -10.62 5.98
CA LEU A 300 13.91 -10.22 7.20
C LEU A 300 12.47 -10.74 7.26
N GLU A 301 11.82 -10.93 6.13
CA GLU A 301 10.48 -11.53 6.05
C GLU A 301 10.52 -13.05 6.25
N GLY A 302 11.63 -13.65 5.93
CA GLY A 302 11.94 -15.05 6.21
C GLY A 302 12.42 -15.29 7.66
N ASN A 303 13.03 -16.44 7.90
CA ASN A 303 13.56 -16.80 9.22
C ASN A 303 15.05 -16.49 9.39
N VAL A 304 15.64 -15.61 8.57
CA VAL A 304 17.07 -15.26 8.66
C VAL A 304 17.30 -14.32 9.86
N SER A 305 18.37 -14.55 10.61
CA SER A 305 18.71 -13.73 11.77
C SER A 305 19.25 -12.35 11.35
N PRO A 306 19.00 -11.27 12.13
CA PRO A 306 19.57 -9.95 11.88
C PRO A 306 21.09 -9.96 11.76
N GLY A 307 21.81 -10.76 12.56
CA GLY A 307 23.25 -10.90 12.48
C GLY A 307 23.73 -11.46 11.13
N ALA A 308 23.06 -12.49 10.59
CA ALA A 308 23.40 -13.02 9.27
C ALA A 308 23.16 -12.01 8.15
N ILE A 309 22.08 -11.22 8.26
CA ILE A 309 21.75 -10.16 7.31
C ILE A 309 22.81 -9.05 7.35
N CYS A 310 23.18 -8.55 8.52
CA CYS A 310 24.23 -7.53 8.68
C CYS A 310 25.59 -8.02 8.18
N GLY A 311 25.96 -9.28 8.48
CA GLY A 311 27.18 -9.89 7.96
C GLY A 311 27.20 -9.96 6.43
N ALA A 312 26.09 -10.37 5.80
CA ALA A 312 25.96 -10.37 4.34
C ALA A 312 26.05 -8.97 3.72
N LEU A 313 25.45 -7.96 4.36
CA LEU A 313 25.53 -6.57 3.93
C LEU A 313 26.96 -6.00 4.03
N THR A 314 27.73 -6.40 5.06
CA THR A 314 29.12 -5.98 5.21
C THR A 314 29.98 -6.38 4.01
N VAL A 315 29.68 -7.51 3.38
CA VAL A 315 30.40 -7.99 2.19
C VAL A 315 29.89 -7.32 0.91
N LYS A 316 28.57 -7.12 0.78
CA LYS A 316 27.93 -6.68 -0.46
C LYS A 316 27.94 -5.14 -0.66
N LEU A 317 28.13 -4.35 0.41
CA LEU A 317 28.14 -2.88 0.35
C LEU A 317 29.55 -2.27 0.28
N ARG A 318 30.57 -3.07 0.07
CA ARG A 318 31.96 -2.62 -0.06
C ARG A 318 32.24 -1.75 -1.27
#